data_62549f421436f59cab5255163578dec6
#
_entry.id   62549f421436f59cab5255163578dec6
#
_cell.length_a   1.000
_cell.length_b   1.000
_cell.length_c   1.000
_cell.angle_alpha   90.00
_cell.angle_beta   90.00
_cell.angle_gamma   90.00
#
_symmetry.space_group_name_H-M   'P 1'
#
loop_
_entity.id
_entity.type
_entity.pdbx_description
1 polymer ?
#
loop_
_entity_poly.entity_id
_entity_poly.type
_entity_poly.pdbx_seq_one_letter_code
_entity_poly.pdbx_strand_id
1 'polypeptide(L)'
;MAHTGHLVVNVASVDAVRSVFTRLAAAHFPIRRMLTIDHYGASDDASVADDNTAAFNCRLAVNPGGPASWSEHAYGDAIDVNPVENPYVESNGVVDPTAGSAWLDRSDHRPGMAFGGSPPNDAFGAVGWGWGGTWGGNPDYQHFSVNGQ
;
A
#
# COMPACT_ATOMS: atom_id res chain seq x y z
N MET A 1 1.74 -21.05 3.30
CA MET A 1 2.07 -21.56 1.93
C MET A 1 2.48 -20.39 1.07
N ALA A 2 3.49 -20.56 0.19
CA ALA A 2 3.83 -19.53 -0.79
C ALA A 2 2.82 -19.59 -1.95
N HIS A 3 2.34 -18.43 -2.38
CA HIS A 3 1.44 -18.27 -3.51
C HIS A 3 2.08 -17.32 -4.52
N THR A 4 1.68 -17.43 -5.80
CA THR A 4 2.07 -16.49 -6.83
C THR A 4 1.08 -15.34 -6.84
N GLY A 5 1.58 -14.10 -6.74
CA GLY A 5 0.81 -12.88 -6.93
C GLY A 5 1.26 -12.12 -8.17
N HIS A 6 0.46 -11.14 -8.60
CA HIS A 6 0.73 -10.35 -9.79
C HIS A 6 0.56 -8.84 -9.49
N LEU A 7 1.54 -8.05 -9.91
CA LEU A 7 1.48 -6.59 -9.89
C LEU A 7 1.75 -6.05 -11.29
N VAL A 8 1.08 -4.97 -11.66
CA VAL A 8 1.42 -4.14 -12.82
C VAL A 8 2.09 -2.89 -12.30
N VAL A 9 3.33 -2.65 -12.72
CA VAL A 9 4.13 -1.50 -12.27
C VAL A 9 4.79 -0.79 -13.45
N ASN A 10 5.22 0.45 -13.24
CA ASN A 10 6.04 1.17 -14.20
C ASN A 10 7.29 0.37 -14.56
N VAL A 11 7.67 0.35 -15.83
CA VAL A 11 8.85 -0.38 -16.29
C VAL A 11 10.13 0.09 -15.58
N ALA A 12 10.23 1.39 -15.23
CA ALA A 12 11.35 1.94 -14.49
C ALA A 12 11.41 1.46 -13.03
N SER A 13 10.28 1.03 -12.48
CA SER A 13 10.15 0.59 -11.08
C SER A 13 10.33 -0.93 -10.89
N VAL A 14 10.43 -1.72 -11.98
CA VAL A 14 10.43 -3.19 -11.93
C VAL A 14 11.54 -3.75 -11.03
N ASP A 15 12.78 -3.26 -11.17
CA ASP A 15 13.90 -3.80 -10.41
C ASP A 15 13.82 -3.44 -8.92
N ALA A 16 13.34 -2.23 -8.61
CA ALA A 16 13.08 -1.80 -7.23
C ALA A 16 12.00 -2.68 -6.59
N VAL A 17 10.88 -2.88 -7.27
CA VAL A 17 9.76 -3.70 -6.79
C VAL A 17 10.19 -5.16 -6.59
N ARG A 18 10.95 -5.73 -7.54
CA ARG A 18 11.51 -7.07 -7.38
C ARG A 18 12.39 -7.18 -6.14
N SER A 19 13.26 -6.18 -5.87
CA SER A 19 14.10 -6.13 -4.67
C SER A 19 13.25 -6.09 -3.40
N VAL A 20 12.21 -5.25 -3.36
CA VAL A 20 11.28 -5.14 -2.23
C VAL A 20 10.64 -6.49 -1.91
N PHE A 21 9.97 -7.11 -2.88
CA PHE A 21 9.25 -8.37 -2.63
C PHE A 21 10.18 -9.53 -2.33
N THR A 22 11.43 -9.52 -2.84
CA THR A 22 12.46 -10.49 -2.43
C THR A 22 12.79 -10.34 -0.94
N ARG A 23 12.93 -9.11 -0.43
CA ARG A 23 13.18 -8.83 0.99
C ARG A 23 11.97 -9.21 1.86
N LEU A 24 10.75 -8.89 1.43
CA LEU A 24 9.52 -9.26 2.15
C LEU A 24 9.39 -10.78 2.25
N ALA A 25 9.66 -11.51 1.17
CA ALA A 25 9.66 -12.97 1.16
C ALA A 25 10.72 -13.55 2.10
N ALA A 26 11.94 -13.01 2.10
CA ALA A 26 13.03 -13.43 2.99
C ALA A 26 12.69 -13.17 4.48
N ALA A 27 11.96 -12.07 4.76
CA ALA A 27 11.47 -11.73 6.09
C ALA A 27 10.20 -12.53 6.50
N HIS A 28 9.68 -13.39 5.64
CA HIS A 28 8.41 -14.10 5.82
C HIS A 28 7.23 -13.14 6.12
N PHE A 29 7.27 -11.93 5.56
CA PHE A 29 6.20 -10.95 5.74
C PHE A 29 4.92 -11.46 5.08
N PRO A 30 3.80 -11.54 5.83
CA PRO A 30 2.57 -12.09 5.30
C PRO A 30 1.90 -11.09 4.35
N ILE A 31 1.55 -11.55 3.15
CA ILE A 31 0.71 -10.84 2.18
C ILE A 31 -0.48 -11.76 1.89
N ARG A 32 -1.69 -11.25 2.10
CA ARG A 32 -2.90 -12.04 1.95
C ARG A 32 -3.25 -12.28 0.49
N ARG A 33 -3.27 -11.21 -0.31
CA ARG A 33 -3.58 -11.23 -1.74
C ARG A 33 -2.63 -10.30 -2.48
N MET A 34 -2.43 -10.58 -3.76
CA MET A 34 -1.66 -9.73 -4.66
C MET A 34 -2.17 -9.96 -6.09
N LEU A 35 -3.26 -9.30 -6.43
CA LEU A 35 -4.00 -9.41 -7.69
C LEU A 35 -4.04 -8.05 -8.39
N THR A 36 -4.11 -8.07 -9.71
CA THR A 36 -4.24 -6.84 -10.50
C THR A 36 -5.64 -6.25 -10.38
N ILE A 37 -5.78 -4.94 -10.55
CA ILE A 37 -7.03 -4.20 -10.31
C ILE A 37 -8.20 -4.63 -11.21
N ASP A 38 -7.92 -5.16 -12.40
CA ASP A 38 -8.92 -5.70 -13.32
C ASP A 38 -9.69 -6.88 -12.72
N HIS A 39 -9.09 -7.64 -11.78
CA HIS A 39 -9.78 -8.68 -11.02
C HIS A 39 -10.98 -8.12 -10.23
N TYR A 40 -10.92 -6.85 -9.85
CA TYR A 40 -11.95 -6.12 -9.13
C TYR A 40 -12.79 -5.19 -10.01
N GLY A 41 -12.71 -5.36 -11.34
CA GLY A 41 -13.41 -4.49 -12.29
C GLY A 41 -12.97 -3.02 -12.21
N ALA A 42 -11.70 -2.77 -11.87
CA ALA A 42 -11.11 -1.46 -11.62
C ALA A 42 -11.68 -0.73 -10.39
N SER A 43 -12.34 -1.44 -9.47
CA SER A 43 -12.82 -0.87 -8.21
C SER A 43 -11.71 -0.87 -7.16
N ASP A 44 -11.27 0.32 -6.75
CA ASP A 44 -10.34 0.52 -5.64
C ASP A 44 -10.93 0.02 -4.33
N ASP A 45 -12.17 0.46 -4.01
CA ASP A 45 -12.88 0.07 -2.79
C ASP A 45 -12.98 -1.46 -2.64
N ALA A 46 -13.29 -2.16 -3.74
CA ALA A 46 -13.38 -3.62 -3.70
C ALA A 46 -12.01 -4.27 -3.48
N SER A 47 -10.95 -3.72 -4.06
CA SER A 47 -9.58 -4.20 -3.90
C SER A 47 -9.09 -4.03 -2.46
N VAL A 48 -9.23 -2.84 -1.88
CA VAL A 48 -8.80 -2.56 -0.50
C VAL A 48 -9.63 -3.33 0.53
N ALA A 49 -10.94 -3.47 0.31
CA ALA A 49 -11.83 -4.24 1.19
C ALA A 49 -11.48 -5.74 1.22
N ASP A 50 -10.94 -6.28 0.13
CA ASP A 50 -10.48 -7.68 0.04
C ASP A 50 -9.02 -7.87 0.52
N ASP A 51 -8.44 -6.85 1.14
CA ASP A 51 -7.06 -6.87 1.66
C ASP A 51 -6.04 -7.19 0.56
N ASN A 52 -6.21 -6.59 -0.60
CA ASN A 52 -5.39 -6.85 -1.76
C ASN A 52 -4.21 -5.90 -1.85
N THR A 53 -2.99 -6.43 -1.75
CA THR A 53 -1.76 -5.69 -2.10
C THR A 53 -1.79 -5.39 -3.60
N ALA A 54 -1.81 -4.11 -3.99
CA ALA A 54 -2.00 -3.65 -5.36
C ALA A 54 -1.01 -2.55 -5.75
N ALA A 55 -0.76 -2.39 -7.04
CA ALA A 55 0.09 -1.33 -7.59
C ALA A 55 -0.69 -0.44 -8.56
N PHE A 56 -0.70 -0.78 -9.86
CA PHE A 56 -1.38 0.04 -10.87
C PHE A 56 -2.89 0.11 -10.63
N ASN A 57 -3.40 1.33 -10.56
CA ASN A 57 -4.82 1.65 -10.59
C ASN A 57 -5.02 3.05 -11.20
N CYS A 58 -5.70 3.13 -12.34
CA CYS A 58 -5.91 4.38 -13.06
C CYS A 58 -7.01 5.23 -12.38
N ARG A 59 -6.64 5.93 -11.31
CA ARG A 59 -7.56 6.76 -10.50
C ARG A 59 -6.93 8.09 -10.09
N LEU A 60 -7.77 9.02 -9.69
CA LEU A 60 -7.31 10.24 -9.02
C LEU A 60 -6.84 9.93 -7.58
N ALA A 61 -5.94 10.76 -7.09
CA ALA A 61 -5.53 10.70 -5.69
C ALA A 61 -6.71 11.10 -4.77
N VAL A 62 -6.80 10.45 -3.62
CA VAL A 62 -7.68 10.88 -2.53
C VAL A 62 -7.03 12.09 -1.86
N ASN A 63 -7.56 13.27 -2.14
CA ASN A 63 -7.02 14.54 -1.64
C ASN A 63 -8.16 15.44 -1.15
N PRO A 64 -8.70 15.20 0.06
CA PRO A 64 -9.84 15.94 0.59
C PRO A 64 -9.54 17.45 0.65
N GLY A 65 -10.29 18.23 -0.16
CA GLY A 65 -10.15 19.70 -0.22
C GLY A 65 -9.00 20.22 -1.06
N GLY A 66 -8.18 19.36 -1.66
CA GLY A 66 -7.12 19.73 -2.59
C GLY A 66 -7.54 19.69 -4.07
N PRO A 67 -6.67 20.16 -4.98
CA PRO A 67 -6.90 20.07 -6.42
C PRO A 67 -6.88 18.58 -6.87
N ALA A 68 -7.67 18.26 -7.88
CA ALA A 68 -7.66 16.95 -8.49
C ALA A 68 -6.28 16.68 -9.14
N SER A 69 -5.67 15.55 -8.80
CA SER A 69 -4.41 15.06 -9.36
C SER A 69 -4.49 13.55 -9.57
N TRP A 70 -3.70 13.04 -10.51
CA TRP A 70 -3.55 11.60 -10.65
C TRP A 70 -2.79 11.01 -9.46
N SER A 71 -3.24 9.87 -8.98
CA SER A 71 -2.51 9.09 -7.99
C SER A 71 -1.23 8.50 -8.61
N GLU A 72 -0.19 8.30 -7.81
CA GLU A 72 1.02 7.55 -8.21
C GLU A 72 0.69 6.12 -8.66
N HIS A 73 -0.42 5.56 -8.18
CA HIS A 73 -0.96 4.30 -8.69
C HIS A 73 -1.30 4.34 -10.17
N ALA A 74 -1.76 5.49 -10.70
CA ALA A 74 -2.10 5.63 -12.11
C ALA A 74 -0.86 5.54 -13.03
N TYR A 75 0.32 5.74 -12.48
CA TYR A 75 1.60 5.61 -13.18
C TYR A 75 2.31 4.26 -12.92
N GLY A 76 1.77 3.43 -12.01
CA GLY A 76 2.40 2.20 -11.58
C GLY A 76 3.63 2.43 -10.68
N ASP A 77 3.70 3.58 -10.01
CA ASP A 77 4.82 4.04 -9.19
C ASP A 77 4.45 4.09 -7.69
N ALA A 78 3.35 3.45 -7.32
CA ALA A 78 2.93 3.21 -5.93
C ALA A 78 2.45 1.78 -5.72
N ILE A 79 2.56 1.31 -4.48
CA ILE A 79 2.08 0.01 -4.02
C ILE A 79 1.41 0.17 -2.66
N ASP A 80 0.17 -0.32 -2.57
CA ASP A 80 -0.54 -0.49 -1.31
C ASP A 80 -0.33 -1.90 -0.79
N VAL A 81 0.11 -2.03 0.46
CA VAL A 81 0.46 -3.31 1.09
C VAL A 81 -0.52 -3.63 2.21
N ASN A 82 -1.23 -4.76 2.09
CA ASN A 82 -2.18 -5.25 3.10
C ASN A 82 -3.09 -4.14 3.63
N PRO A 83 -4.05 -3.64 2.84
CA PRO A 83 -4.87 -2.48 3.18
C PRO A 83 -5.64 -2.60 4.50
N VAL A 84 -6.04 -3.81 4.89
CA VAL A 84 -6.77 -4.02 6.15
C VAL A 84 -5.85 -3.85 7.36
N GLU A 85 -4.65 -4.42 7.33
CA GLU A 85 -3.63 -4.24 8.38
C GLU A 85 -3.02 -2.83 8.37
N ASN A 86 -3.13 -2.13 7.26
CA ASN A 86 -2.51 -0.82 7.01
C ASN A 86 -3.51 0.18 6.41
N PRO A 87 -4.59 0.51 7.11
CA PRO A 87 -5.64 1.35 6.53
C PRO A 87 -5.16 2.78 6.24
N TYR A 88 -5.82 3.42 5.27
CA TYR A 88 -5.83 4.87 5.16
C TYR A 88 -6.74 5.46 6.23
N VAL A 89 -6.30 6.53 6.88
CA VAL A 89 -7.07 7.19 7.96
C VAL A 89 -7.20 8.68 7.63
N GLU A 90 -8.42 9.12 7.37
CA GLU A 90 -8.71 10.53 7.15
C GLU A 90 -8.71 11.34 8.45
N SER A 91 -8.41 12.62 8.36
CA SER A 91 -8.42 13.55 9.50
C SER A 91 -9.79 13.68 10.19
N ASN A 92 -10.87 13.35 9.50
CA ASN A 92 -12.24 13.28 10.04
C ASN A 92 -12.55 11.97 10.78
N GLY A 93 -11.59 11.02 10.81
CA GLY A 93 -11.72 9.73 11.47
C GLY A 93 -12.28 8.60 10.59
N VAL A 94 -12.51 8.85 9.31
CA VAL A 94 -12.87 7.78 8.36
C VAL A 94 -11.69 6.85 8.18
N VAL A 95 -11.96 5.54 8.19
CA VAL A 95 -10.95 4.48 8.04
C VAL A 95 -11.28 3.66 6.80
N ASP A 96 -10.33 3.58 5.87
CA ASP A 96 -10.48 2.84 4.63
C ASP A 96 -9.37 1.79 4.43
N PRO A 97 -9.72 0.50 4.26
CA PRO A 97 -11.06 -0.07 4.37
C PRO A 97 -11.58 -0.07 5.82
N THR A 98 -12.90 -0.05 6.01
CA THR A 98 -13.53 -0.03 7.35
C THR A 98 -13.04 -1.16 8.26
N ALA A 99 -12.71 -2.33 7.70
CA ALA A 99 -12.14 -3.47 8.43
C ALA A 99 -10.78 -3.12 9.09
N GLY A 100 -10.07 -2.12 8.58
CA GLY A 100 -8.83 -1.60 9.14
C GLY A 100 -8.99 -0.92 10.51
N SER A 101 -10.23 -0.62 10.92
CA SER A 101 -10.50 -0.02 12.26
C SER A 101 -9.99 -0.87 13.42
N ALA A 102 -9.85 -2.18 13.23
CA ALA A 102 -9.26 -3.09 14.21
C ALA A 102 -7.72 -2.98 14.32
N TRP A 103 -7.08 -2.17 13.45
CA TRP A 103 -5.62 -2.06 13.30
C TRP A 103 -5.08 -0.66 13.58
N LEU A 104 -5.90 0.22 14.17
CA LEU A 104 -5.52 1.62 14.43
C LEU A 104 -4.49 1.79 15.56
N ASP A 105 -4.39 0.82 16.48
CA ASP A 105 -3.31 0.83 17.48
C ASP A 105 -1.99 0.43 16.82
N ARG A 106 -1.24 1.44 16.35
CA ARG A 106 0.05 1.24 15.68
C ARG A 106 1.20 0.91 16.64
N SER A 107 0.94 0.87 17.95
CA SER A 107 1.90 0.38 18.97
C SER A 107 1.78 -1.15 19.20
N ASP A 108 0.64 -1.75 18.86
CA ASP A 108 0.41 -3.20 18.89
C ASP A 108 0.87 -3.81 17.56
N HIS A 109 2.18 -4.05 17.45
CA HIS A 109 2.80 -4.57 16.23
C HIS A 109 2.36 -6.01 15.95
N ARG A 110 1.48 -6.17 14.96
CA ARG A 110 0.93 -7.47 14.52
C ARG A 110 1.44 -7.85 13.13
N PRO A 111 1.43 -9.15 12.78
CA PRO A 111 1.81 -9.60 11.44
C PRO A 111 1.02 -8.89 10.33
N GLY A 112 1.70 -8.48 9.26
CA GLY A 112 1.09 -7.78 8.13
C GLY A 112 1.11 -6.25 8.22
N MET A 113 1.44 -5.69 9.40
CA MET A 113 1.48 -4.24 9.60
C MET A 113 2.77 -3.60 9.10
N ALA A 114 2.63 -2.37 8.56
CA ALA A 114 3.72 -1.46 8.24
C ALA A 114 3.88 -0.41 9.36
N PHE A 115 5.07 -0.27 9.90
CA PHE A 115 5.49 0.72 10.90
C PHE A 115 6.99 0.97 10.78
N GLY A 116 7.52 2.01 11.38
CA GLY A 116 8.96 2.31 11.32
C GLY A 116 9.82 1.14 11.79
N GLY A 117 10.70 0.63 10.93
CA GLY A 117 11.52 -0.56 11.18
C GLY A 117 10.83 -1.90 10.91
N SER A 118 9.62 -1.88 10.35
CA SER A 118 8.96 -3.11 9.88
C SER A 118 9.53 -3.57 8.53
N PRO A 119 9.39 -4.85 8.17
CA PRO A 119 9.89 -5.35 6.88
C PRO A 119 9.46 -4.54 5.65
N PRO A 120 8.19 -4.10 5.48
CA PRO A 120 7.86 -3.24 4.35
C PRO A 120 8.56 -1.89 4.38
N ASN A 121 8.62 -1.20 5.52
CA ASN A 121 9.32 0.09 5.62
C ASN A 121 10.79 -0.03 5.28
N ASP A 122 11.46 -1.05 5.78
CA ASP A 122 12.89 -1.29 5.51
C ASP A 122 13.11 -1.67 4.04
N ALA A 123 12.23 -2.49 3.46
CA ALA A 123 12.35 -2.94 2.08
C ALA A 123 12.13 -1.80 1.07
N PHE A 124 11.07 -1.01 1.24
CA PHE A 124 10.78 0.14 0.38
C PHE A 124 11.79 1.28 0.59
N GLY A 125 12.15 1.57 1.84
CA GLY A 125 13.18 2.56 2.15
C GLY A 125 14.55 2.24 1.53
N ALA A 126 14.91 0.95 1.44
CA ALA A 126 16.16 0.51 0.83
C ALA A 126 16.24 0.79 -0.69
N VAL A 127 15.11 0.99 -1.36
CA VAL A 127 15.02 1.37 -2.77
C VAL A 127 14.63 2.84 -2.97
N GLY A 128 14.58 3.63 -1.88
CA GLY A 128 14.33 5.07 -1.90
C GLY A 128 12.86 5.47 -2.00
N TRP A 129 11.92 4.56 -1.82
CA TRP A 129 10.49 4.87 -1.82
C TRP A 129 10.04 5.44 -0.47
N GLY A 130 9.11 6.40 -0.52
CA GLY A 130 8.50 6.98 0.67
C GLY A 130 7.28 6.21 1.15
N TRP A 131 6.88 6.46 2.40
CA TRP A 131 5.76 5.80 3.07
C TRP A 131 4.69 6.79 3.52
N GLY A 132 3.44 6.57 3.14
CA GLY A 132 2.28 7.42 3.47
C GLY A 132 1.90 7.42 4.95
N GLY A 133 2.33 6.42 5.73
CA GLY A 133 2.09 6.39 7.17
C GLY A 133 2.73 7.53 7.95
N THR A 134 3.62 8.31 7.34
CA THR A 134 4.24 9.53 7.92
C THR A 134 3.52 10.82 7.54
N TRP A 135 2.47 10.76 6.72
CA TRP A 135 1.75 11.97 6.30
C TRP A 135 0.99 12.59 7.47
N GLY A 136 1.12 13.91 7.60
CA GLY A 136 0.41 14.67 8.63
C GLY A 136 -1.09 14.78 8.33
N GLY A 137 -1.93 14.40 9.29
CA GLY A 137 -3.39 14.56 9.22
C GLY A 137 -4.15 13.43 8.56
N ASN A 138 -3.61 12.84 7.49
CA ASN A 138 -4.25 11.72 6.76
C ASN A 138 -3.22 10.61 6.50
N PRO A 139 -2.77 9.88 7.54
CA PRO A 139 -1.79 8.82 7.33
C PRO A 139 -2.36 7.69 6.49
N ASP A 140 -1.60 7.29 5.48
CA ASP A 140 -1.90 6.15 4.61
C ASP A 140 -0.89 5.04 4.87
N TYR A 141 -1.24 4.14 5.78
CA TYR A 141 -0.31 3.13 6.26
C TYR A 141 0.00 2.06 5.22
N GLN A 142 -0.89 1.83 4.23
CA GLN A 142 -0.68 0.87 3.15
C GLN A 142 0.27 1.40 2.07
N HIS A 143 0.33 2.71 1.88
CA HIS A 143 0.88 3.37 0.69
C HIS A 143 2.40 3.53 0.72
N PHE A 144 3.06 3.01 -0.31
CA PHE A 144 4.48 3.23 -0.62
C PHE A 144 4.62 3.71 -2.05
N SER A 145 5.36 4.80 -2.29
CA SER A 145 5.52 5.38 -3.62
C SER A 145 6.93 5.91 -3.88
N VAL A 146 7.27 6.03 -5.18
CA VAL A 146 8.59 6.51 -5.65
C VAL A 146 8.92 7.89 -5.08
N ASN A 147 7.94 8.78 -4.99
CA ASN A 147 8.11 10.18 -4.56
C ASN A 147 7.62 10.45 -3.13
N GLY A 148 7.04 9.46 -2.46
CA GLY A 148 6.49 9.58 -1.10
C GLY A 148 5.14 10.30 -1.02
N GLN A 149 4.42 10.43 -2.17
CA GLN A 149 3.12 11.10 -2.26
C GLN A 149 2.00 10.11 -2.62
#